data_68c930efa8e4d45d1943175d9f0aec4c
#
_entry.id   68c930efa8e4d45d1943175d9f0aec4c
#
_cell.length_a   1.000
_cell.length_b   1.000
_cell.length_c   1.000
_cell.angle_alpha   90.00
_cell.angle_beta   90.00
_cell.angle_gamma   90.00
#
_symmetry.space_group_name_H-M   'P 1'
#
loop_
_entity.id
_entity.type
_entity.pdbx_description
1 polymer ?
#
loop_
_entity_poly.entity_id
_entity_poly.type
_entity_poly.pdbx_seq_one_letter_code
_entity_poly.pdbx_strand_id
1 'polypeptide(L)'
;MQLIRGRSNVSQCLSSCVLTIGNFDGVHLGHQAILRHLRQKADELNLPMAVMLFEPQPREYFLGDKAPARLMRLRDKLYYLKQAGVDVVIIAKFDRTFANLPAQQFIEDWLVRKLNVKFLSIGDDFKFGAKRQGNFALLQQAGEKFGFTVEDSRSFCLDELRISSTAIREALANDDLKLAEKLLGRPYRILGRVIHGNELGRT
;
A
#
# COMPACT_ATOMS: atom_id res chain seq x y z
N MET A 1 -14.48 5.92 5.14
CA MET A 1 -13.20 5.19 5.28
C MET A 1 -12.81 5.14 6.75
N GLN A 2 -12.69 3.94 7.29
CA GLN A 2 -12.23 3.69 8.66
C GLN A 2 -10.69 3.53 8.66
N LEU A 3 -10.04 4.05 9.71
CA LEU A 3 -8.59 3.91 9.90
C LEU A 3 -8.33 3.05 11.14
N ILE A 4 -7.66 1.90 10.96
CA ILE A 4 -7.30 0.99 12.05
C ILE A 4 -5.79 1.05 12.24
N ARG A 5 -5.35 1.35 13.45
CA ARG A 5 -3.93 1.39 13.80
C ARG A 5 -3.61 0.36 14.88
N GLY A 6 -2.50 -0.36 14.71
CA GLY A 6 -2.00 -1.32 15.69
C GLY A 6 -2.61 -2.72 15.56
N ARG A 7 -2.04 -3.67 16.30
CA ARG A 7 -2.37 -5.11 16.20
C ARG A 7 -3.67 -5.50 16.90
N SER A 8 -4.04 -4.82 17.98
CA SER A 8 -5.13 -5.21 18.87
C SER A 8 -6.51 -4.83 18.37
N ASN A 9 -6.62 -3.80 17.52
CA ASN A 9 -7.92 -3.25 17.14
C ASN A 9 -8.50 -3.83 15.84
N VAL A 10 -7.73 -4.66 15.13
CA VAL A 10 -8.12 -5.13 13.78
C VAL A 10 -9.32 -6.08 13.82
N SER A 11 -9.29 -7.08 14.70
CA SER A 11 -10.35 -8.09 14.80
C SER A 11 -11.66 -7.57 15.38
N GLN A 12 -11.64 -6.44 16.09
CA GLN A 12 -12.84 -5.82 16.64
C GLN A 12 -13.60 -4.95 15.62
N CYS A 13 -12.91 -4.56 14.54
CA CYS A 13 -13.42 -3.58 13.58
C CYS A 13 -13.80 -4.16 12.23
N LEU A 14 -13.43 -5.40 11.94
CA LEU A 14 -13.59 -5.98 10.62
C LEU A 14 -13.95 -7.47 10.72
N SER A 15 -15.14 -7.87 10.24
CA SER A 15 -15.59 -9.26 10.24
C SER A 15 -14.97 -10.07 9.10
N SER A 16 -14.78 -9.45 7.94
CA SER A 16 -14.11 -10.00 6.77
C SER A 16 -13.84 -8.87 5.76
N CYS A 17 -12.96 -9.11 4.77
CA CYS A 17 -12.65 -8.09 3.77
C CYS A 17 -12.09 -8.65 2.46
N VAL A 18 -12.11 -7.80 1.46
CA VAL A 18 -11.32 -7.86 0.23
C VAL A 18 -10.07 -6.99 0.47
N LEU A 19 -8.87 -7.55 0.35
CA LEU A 19 -7.64 -6.94 0.81
C LEU A 19 -6.62 -6.73 -0.30
N THR A 20 -5.91 -5.62 -0.27
CA THR A 20 -4.60 -5.47 -0.91
C THR A 20 -3.57 -4.98 0.09
N ILE A 21 -2.30 -5.33 -0.14
CA ILE A 21 -1.18 -5.00 0.75
C ILE A 21 -0.09 -4.30 -0.06
N GLY A 22 0.36 -3.15 0.38
CA GLY A 22 1.43 -2.43 -0.30
C GLY A 22 1.76 -1.09 0.33
N ASN A 23 2.77 -0.41 -0.20
CA ASN A 23 3.13 0.92 0.29
C ASN A 23 2.23 2.02 -0.26
N PHE A 24 1.64 1.82 -1.43
CA PHE A 24 0.79 2.79 -2.12
C PHE A 24 1.39 4.20 -2.18
N ASP A 25 2.73 4.27 -2.36
CA ASP A 25 3.42 5.55 -2.39
C ASP A 25 3.17 6.25 -3.73
N GLY A 26 2.62 7.47 -3.65
CA GLY A 26 2.14 8.22 -4.79
C GLY A 26 0.69 7.94 -5.18
N VAL A 27 0.06 6.83 -4.80
CA VAL A 27 -1.28 6.39 -5.26
C VAL A 27 -1.44 6.67 -6.76
N HIS A 28 -0.45 6.21 -7.54
CA HIS A 28 -0.33 6.43 -8.99
C HIS A 28 -1.36 5.62 -9.78
N LEU A 29 -1.44 5.82 -11.10
CA LEU A 29 -2.44 5.17 -11.95
C LEU A 29 -2.43 3.64 -11.84
N GLY A 30 -1.27 3.00 -11.67
CA GLY A 30 -1.17 1.56 -11.39
C GLY A 30 -1.87 1.18 -10.08
N HIS A 31 -1.65 1.92 -9.00
CA HIS A 31 -2.37 1.70 -7.74
C HIS A 31 -3.87 1.92 -7.89
N GLN A 32 -4.27 2.99 -8.61
CA GLN A 32 -5.69 3.29 -8.84
C GLN A 32 -6.38 2.19 -9.66
N ALA A 33 -5.69 1.57 -10.60
CA ALA A 33 -6.22 0.44 -11.37
C ALA A 33 -6.44 -0.80 -10.49
N ILE A 34 -5.48 -1.13 -9.62
CA ILE A 34 -5.62 -2.19 -8.61
C ILE A 34 -6.82 -1.91 -7.70
N LEU A 35 -6.95 -0.68 -7.19
CA LEU A 35 -8.04 -0.31 -6.30
C LEU A 35 -9.41 -0.37 -6.99
N ARG A 36 -9.51 0.01 -8.27
CA ARG A 36 -10.76 -0.13 -9.03
C ARG A 36 -11.18 -1.60 -9.20
N HIS A 37 -10.23 -2.46 -9.54
CA HIS A 37 -10.49 -3.89 -9.63
C HIS A 37 -10.90 -4.49 -8.27
N LEU A 38 -10.16 -4.10 -7.22
CA LEU A 38 -10.47 -4.54 -5.86
C LEU A 38 -11.86 -4.08 -5.41
N ARG A 39 -12.31 -2.87 -5.82
CA ARG A 39 -13.66 -2.36 -5.53
C ARG A 39 -14.73 -3.25 -6.18
N GLN A 40 -14.55 -3.64 -7.44
CA GLN A 40 -15.47 -4.56 -8.12
C GLN A 40 -15.58 -5.88 -7.36
N LYS A 41 -14.45 -6.47 -6.92
CA LYS A 41 -14.46 -7.70 -6.11
C LYS A 41 -15.14 -7.52 -4.75
N ALA A 42 -14.94 -6.39 -4.12
CA ALA A 42 -15.58 -6.07 -2.85
C ALA A 42 -17.11 -5.93 -3.01
N ASP A 43 -17.58 -5.32 -4.09
CA ASP A 43 -18.99 -5.19 -4.40
C ASP A 43 -19.62 -6.55 -4.75
N GLU A 44 -18.94 -7.38 -5.58
CA GLU A 44 -19.37 -8.75 -5.90
C GLU A 44 -19.54 -9.62 -4.65
N LEU A 45 -18.64 -9.49 -3.69
CA LEU A 45 -18.65 -10.28 -2.45
C LEU A 45 -19.47 -9.62 -1.33
N ASN A 46 -19.97 -8.41 -1.54
CA ASN A 46 -20.62 -7.58 -0.52
C ASN A 46 -19.76 -7.43 0.74
N LEU A 47 -18.47 -7.14 0.55
CA LEU A 47 -17.46 -7.00 1.60
C LEU A 47 -16.77 -5.63 1.53
N PRO A 48 -16.24 -5.11 2.66
CA PRO A 48 -15.46 -3.90 2.64
C PRO A 48 -14.14 -4.09 1.90
N MET A 49 -13.76 -3.06 1.11
CA MET A 49 -12.44 -2.96 0.49
C MET A 49 -11.43 -2.42 1.49
N ALA A 50 -10.41 -3.22 1.78
CA ALA A 50 -9.36 -2.90 2.73
C ALA A 50 -7.98 -2.73 2.06
N VAL A 51 -7.19 -1.79 2.56
CA VAL A 51 -5.79 -1.60 2.19
C VAL A 51 -4.92 -1.72 3.43
N MET A 52 -3.93 -2.61 3.41
CA MET A 52 -2.95 -2.72 4.48
C MET A 52 -1.67 -1.98 4.10
N LEU A 53 -1.28 -1.04 4.93
CA LEU A 53 -0.06 -0.22 4.82
C LEU A 53 0.89 -0.54 5.96
N PHE A 54 2.17 -0.27 5.75
CA PHE A 54 3.21 -0.35 6.77
C PHE A 54 3.72 1.04 7.15
N GLU A 55 3.91 1.27 8.46
CA GLU A 55 4.46 2.53 8.95
C GLU A 55 5.46 2.25 10.09
N PRO A 56 6.76 2.62 9.95
CA PRO A 56 7.37 3.13 8.70
C PRO A 56 7.29 2.11 7.55
N GLN A 57 7.58 2.56 6.32
CA GLN A 57 7.63 1.62 5.19
C GLN A 57 8.78 0.62 5.40
N PRO A 58 8.67 -0.65 4.92
CA PRO A 58 9.72 -1.65 5.11
C PRO A 58 11.11 -1.19 4.65
N ARG A 59 11.18 -0.47 3.52
CA ARG A 59 12.46 0.07 3.03
C ARG A 59 13.05 1.11 3.97
N GLU A 60 12.23 1.94 4.59
CA GLU A 60 12.70 2.94 5.58
C GLU A 60 13.24 2.25 6.83
N TYR A 61 12.55 1.22 7.30
CA TYR A 61 12.99 0.45 8.46
C TYR A 61 14.36 -0.22 8.24
N PHE A 62 14.60 -0.80 7.04
CA PHE A 62 15.84 -1.53 6.77
C PHE A 62 16.99 -0.64 6.27
N LEU A 63 16.71 0.43 5.55
CA LEU A 63 17.72 1.25 4.88
C LEU A 63 17.98 2.59 5.59
N GLY A 64 17.12 3.00 6.56
CA GLY A 64 17.24 4.28 7.23
C GLY A 64 17.30 5.44 6.23
N ASP A 65 18.31 6.29 6.36
CA ASP A 65 18.54 7.45 5.50
C ASP A 65 18.80 7.14 4.02
N LYS A 66 19.13 5.87 3.71
CA LYS A 66 19.32 5.39 2.33
C LYS A 66 18.00 4.97 1.67
N ALA A 67 16.90 5.03 2.38
CA ALA A 67 15.61 4.69 1.80
C ALA A 67 15.20 5.73 0.73
N PRO A 68 14.51 5.31 -0.36
CA PRO A 68 13.98 6.25 -1.33
C PRO A 68 13.01 7.24 -0.67
N ALA A 69 13.11 8.52 -1.05
CA ALA A 69 12.19 9.55 -0.56
C ALA A 69 10.73 9.16 -0.82
N ARG A 70 9.85 9.49 0.12
CA ARG A 70 8.41 9.31 -0.06
C ARG A 70 7.88 10.25 -1.13
N LEU A 71 7.03 9.76 -2.01
CA LEU A 71 6.28 10.60 -2.95
C LEU A 71 5.19 11.41 -2.25
N MET A 72 4.69 10.90 -1.11
CA MET A 72 3.66 11.58 -0.34
C MET A 72 3.70 11.17 1.14
N ARG A 73 3.22 12.07 2.00
CA ARG A 73 3.02 11.78 3.42
C ARG A 73 1.84 10.84 3.63
N LEU A 74 1.80 10.17 4.77
CA LEU A 74 0.70 9.26 5.13
C LEU A 74 -0.67 9.95 5.07
N ARG A 75 -0.79 11.21 5.54
CA ARG A 75 -2.03 11.98 5.48
C ARG A 75 -2.58 12.10 4.06
N ASP A 76 -1.70 12.41 3.10
CA ASP A 76 -2.08 12.61 1.70
C ASP A 76 -2.43 11.27 1.04
N LYS A 77 -1.70 10.23 1.38
CA LYS A 77 -2.01 8.85 0.97
C LYS A 77 -3.43 8.45 1.41
N LEU A 78 -3.77 8.68 2.68
CA LEU A 78 -5.10 8.40 3.21
C LEU A 78 -6.20 9.17 2.47
N TYR A 79 -5.93 10.43 2.11
CA TYR A 79 -6.86 11.23 1.31
C TYR A 79 -7.13 10.57 -0.06
N TYR A 80 -6.08 10.21 -0.81
CA TYR A 80 -6.24 9.60 -2.13
C TYR A 80 -6.83 8.17 -2.08
N LEU A 81 -6.50 7.39 -1.07
CA LEU A 81 -7.14 6.08 -0.86
C LEU A 81 -8.64 6.22 -0.58
N LYS A 82 -9.03 7.23 0.20
CA LYS A 82 -10.46 7.55 0.41
C LYS A 82 -11.15 7.93 -0.88
N GLN A 83 -10.53 8.76 -1.72
CA GLN A 83 -11.06 9.15 -3.04
C GLN A 83 -11.18 7.94 -3.99
N ALA A 84 -10.30 6.95 -3.86
CA ALA A 84 -10.36 5.70 -4.61
C ALA A 84 -11.40 4.70 -4.07
N GLY A 85 -12.24 5.08 -3.10
CA GLY A 85 -13.32 4.25 -2.59
C GLY A 85 -12.88 3.21 -1.54
N VAL A 86 -11.70 3.34 -0.94
CA VAL A 86 -11.26 2.42 0.12
C VAL A 86 -12.13 2.59 1.37
N ASP A 87 -12.69 1.49 1.88
CA ASP A 87 -13.54 1.49 3.07
C ASP A 87 -12.72 1.45 4.36
N VAL A 88 -11.64 0.66 4.36
CA VAL A 88 -10.81 0.44 5.54
C VAL A 88 -9.32 0.54 5.20
N VAL A 89 -8.57 1.32 5.96
CA VAL A 89 -7.11 1.32 5.91
C VAL A 89 -6.55 0.78 7.21
N ILE A 90 -5.72 -0.27 7.10
CA ILE A 90 -5.03 -0.90 8.22
C ILE A 90 -3.58 -0.42 8.18
N ILE A 91 -3.12 0.25 9.23
CA ILE A 91 -1.72 0.64 9.40
C ILE A 91 -1.05 -0.32 10.37
N ALA A 92 -0.26 -1.23 9.82
CA ALA A 92 0.59 -2.12 10.59
C ALA A 92 1.91 -1.40 10.95
N LYS A 93 2.24 -1.36 12.24
CA LYS A 93 3.55 -0.88 12.68
C LYS A 93 4.62 -1.84 12.20
N PHE A 94 5.54 -1.34 11.35
CA PHE A 94 6.68 -2.12 10.88
C PHE A 94 7.86 -1.92 11.83
N ASP A 95 7.94 -2.78 12.83
CA ASP A 95 8.98 -2.80 13.85
C ASP A 95 9.76 -4.14 13.83
N ARG A 96 10.72 -4.29 14.74
CA ARG A 96 11.53 -5.51 14.87
C ARG A 96 10.67 -6.77 15.02
N THR A 97 9.58 -6.69 15.76
CA THR A 97 8.67 -7.82 15.96
C THR A 97 7.97 -8.20 14.64
N PHE A 98 7.48 -7.20 13.90
CA PHE A 98 6.83 -7.45 12.61
C PHE A 98 7.82 -7.93 11.55
N ALA A 99 9.03 -7.33 11.48
CA ALA A 99 10.07 -7.71 10.53
C ALA A 99 10.58 -9.15 10.72
N ASN A 100 10.51 -9.68 11.95
CA ASN A 100 10.90 -11.05 12.28
C ASN A 100 9.70 -12.04 12.31
N LEU A 101 8.51 -11.60 11.95
CA LEU A 101 7.33 -12.45 11.92
C LEU A 101 7.48 -13.52 10.82
N PRO A 102 7.42 -14.83 11.13
CA PRO A 102 7.44 -15.88 10.11
C PRO A 102 6.31 -15.71 9.10
N ALA A 103 6.56 -16.07 7.82
CA ALA A 103 5.56 -15.94 6.75
C ALA A 103 4.26 -16.69 7.07
N GLN A 104 4.35 -17.91 7.59
CA GLN A 104 3.18 -18.69 7.98
C GLN A 104 2.39 -18.00 9.10
N GLN A 105 3.08 -17.45 10.10
CA GLN A 105 2.41 -16.75 11.19
C GLN A 105 1.76 -15.43 10.71
N PHE A 106 2.36 -14.72 9.74
CA PHE A 106 1.71 -13.58 9.11
C PHE A 106 0.39 -13.98 8.44
N ILE A 107 0.36 -15.09 7.70
CA ILE A 107 -0.85 -15.59 7.06
C ILE A 107 -1.91 -15.92 8.12
N GLU A 108 -1.57 -16.76 9.07
CA GLU A 108 -2.54 -17.24 10.06
C GLU A 108 -3.05 -16.15 10.99
N ASP A 109 -2.14 -15.27 11.49
CA ASP A 109 -2.52 -14.23 12.45
C ASP A 109 -3.21 -13.04 11.80
N TRP A 110 -2.67 -12.57 10.66
CA TRP A 110 -3.17 -11.35 10.04
C TRP A 110 -4.24 -11.62 8.99
N LEU A 111 -3.97 -12.50 8.03
CA LEU A 111 -4.91 -12.69 6.92
C LEU A 111 -6.11 -13.53 7.35
N VAL A 112 -5.90 -14.58 8.14
CA VAL A 112 -6.97 -15.50 8.54
C VAL A 112 -7.66 -15.00 9.81
N ARG A 113 -6.95 -14.98 10.95
CA ARG A 113 -7.60 -14.73 12.26
C ARG A 113 -8.06 -13.29 12.47
N LYS A 114 -7.27 -12.29 12.04
CA LYS A 114 -7.59 -10.88 12.32
C LYS A 114 -8.43 -10.22 11.26
N LEU A 115 -8.14 -10.48 9.99
CA LEU A 115 -8.79 -9.82 8.86
C LEU A 115 -9.85 -10.69 8.19
N ASN A 116 -9.84 -12.00 8.45
CA ASN A 116 -10.73 -12.97 7.80
C ASN A 116 -10.87 -12.68 6.30
N VAL A 117 -9.70 -12.55 5.63
CA VAL A 117 -9.61 -12.18 4.23
C VAL A 117 -10.38 -13.19 3.38
N LYS A 118 -11.20 -12.72 2.44
CA LYS A 118 -11.91 -13.56 1.47
C LYS A 118 -11.33 -13.45 0.08
N PHE A 119 -10.73 -12.31 -0.24
CA PHE A 119 -10.04 -12.06 -1.49
C PHE A 119 -8.80 -11.20 -1.23
N LEU A 120 -7.66 -11.61 -1.76
CA LEU A 120 -6.37 -10.93 -1.62
C LEU A 120 -5.79 -10.62 -2.99
N SER A 121 -5.60 -9.34 -3.31
CA SER A 121 -4.91 -8.90 -4.53
C SER A 121 -3.54 -8.32 -4.16
N ILE A 122 -2.47 -8.91 -4.71
CA ILE A 122 -1.08 -8.50 -4.47
C ILE A 122 -0.25 -8.70 -5.74
N GLY A 123 0.88 -8.00 -5.85
CA GLY A 123 1.84 -8.23 -6.95
C GLY A 123 2.51 -9.61 -6.86
N ASP A 124 2.86 -10.17 -8.00
CA ASP A 124 3.61 -11.42 -8.13
C ASP A 124 5.00 -11.36 -7.48
N ASP A 125 5.58 -10.15 -7.42
CA ASP A 125 6.86 -9.85 -6.77
C ASP A 125 6.75 -9.62 -5.24
N PHE A 126 5.55 -9.73 -4.68
CA PHE A 126 5.32 -9.50 -3.26
C PHE A 126 6.05 -10.52 -2.39
N LYS A 127 6.89 -10.02 -1.50
CA LYS A 127 7.62 -10.82 -0.52
C LYS A 127 7.29 -10.34 0.88
N PHE A 128 7.04 -11.29 1.78
CA PHE A 128 6.66 -11.01 3.16
C PHE A 128 7.28 -11.99 4.16
N GLY A 129 7.07 -11.72 5.42
CA GLY A 129 7.61 -12.51 6.52
C GLY A 129 9.11 -12.35 6.71
N ALA A 130 9.63 -12.92 7.79
CA ALA A 130 11.05 -12.88 8.14
C ALA A 130 11.93 -13.33 6.96
N LYS A 131 12.99 -12.57 6.69
CA LYS A 131 13.93 -12.83 5.58
C LYS A 131 13.26 -12.96 4.20
N ARG A 132 12.06 -12.38 4.02
CA ARG A 132 11.29 -12.42 2.76
C ARG A 132 10.94 -13.85 2.27
N GLN A 133 10.74 -14.79 3.19
CA GLN A 133 10.48 -16.19 2.87
C GLN A 133 9.08 -16.42 2.28
N GLY A 134 8.11 -15.54 2.59
CA GLY A 134 6.77 -15.58 1.99
C GLY A 134 6.77 -15.04 0.56
N ASN A 135 5.99 -15.67 -0.30
CA ASN A 135 5.81 -15.31 -1.70
C ASN A 135 4.37 -15.56 -2.16
N PHE A 136 4.09 -15.23 -3.42
CA PHE A 136 2.77 -15.40 -4.02
C PHE A 136 2.28 -16.86 -3.97
N ALA A 137 3.13 -17.84 -4.31
CA ALA A 137 2.77 -19.26 -4.28
C ALA A 137 2.37 -19.74 -2.88
N LEU A 138 3.08 -19.28 -1.84
CA LEU A 138 2.72 -19.60 -0.44
C LEU A 138 1.34 -19.04 -0.08
N LEU A 139 0.99 -17.84 -0.58
CA LEU A 139 -0.33 -17.25 -0.35
C LEU A 139 -1.43 -18.01 -1.11
N GLN A 140 -1.17 -18.49 -2.33
CA GLN A 140 -2.12 -19.33 -3.07
C GLN A 140 -2.41 -20.63 -2.32
N GLN A 141 -1.39 -21.35 -1.87
CA GLN A 141 -1.55 -22.56 -1.04
C GLN A 141 -2.32 -22.28 0.26
N ALA A 142 -2.04 -21.14 0.89
CA ALA A 142 -2.77 -20.72 2.07
C ALA A 142 -4.24 -20.37 1.75
N GLY A 143 -4.50 -19.75 0.61
CA GLY A 143 -5.84 -19.46 0.11
C GLY A 143 -6.68 -20.73 -0.03
N GLU A 144 -6.13 -21.78 -0.66
CA GLU A 144 -6.76 -23.10 -0.77
C GLU A 144 -7.03 -23.71 0.60
N LYS A 145 -6.06 -23.62 1.52
CA LYS A 145 -6.18 -24.20 2.86
C LYS A 145 -7.20 -23.47 3.74
N PHE A 146 -7.25 -22.15 3.69
CA PHE A 146 -8.02 -21.32 4.62
C PHE A 146 -9.27 -20.67 4.00
N GLY A 147 -9.56 -20.93 2.74
CA GLY A 147 -10.79 -20.48 2.08
C GLY A 147 -10.78 -19.00 1.69
N PHE A 148 -9.67 -18.49 1.12
CA PHE A 148 -9.62 -17.19 0.49
C PHE A 148 -8.97 -17.24 -0.89
N THR A 149 -9.43 -16.39 -1.80
CA THR A 149 -8.86 -16.28 -3.15
C THR A 149 -7.63 -15.36 -3.16
N VAL A 150 -6.59 -15.74 -3.90
CA VAL A 150 -5.41 -14.90 -4.14
C VAL A 150 -5.28 -14.62 -5.62
N GLU A 151 -5.20 -13.34 -5.97
CA GLU A 151 -5.07 -12.87 -7.34
C GLU A 151 -3.83 -12.00 -7.50
N ASP A 152 -3.15 -12.17 -8.63
CA ASP A 152 -2.02 -11.32 -9.00
C ASP A 152 -2.52 -9.96 -9.50
N SER A 153 -2.09 -8.89 -8.84
CA SER A 153 -2.28 -7.53 -9.33
C SER A 153 -1.26 -7.25 -10.43
N ARG A 154 -1.70 -7.41 -11.67
CA ARG A 154 -0.86 -7.20 -12.85
C ARG A 154 -0.19 -5.83 -12.85
N SER A 155 1.04 -5.78 -13.33
CA SER A 155 1.72 -4.51 -13.58
C SER A 155 0.98 -3.72 -14.66
N PHE A 156 0.72 -2.45 -14.39
CA PHE A 156 0.10 -1.54 -15.35
C PHE A 156 1.18 -0.74 -16.07
N CYS A 157 1.07 -0.67 -17.38
CA CYS A 157 1.94 0.12 -18.25
C CYS A 157 1.14 1.23 -18.92
N LEU A 158 1.80 2.34 -19.20
CA LEU A 158 1.31 3.45 -20.01
C LEU A 158 2.34 3.70 -21.09
N ASP A 159 1.96 3.60 -22.37
CA ASP A 159 2.87 3.74 -23.50
C ASP A 159 4.15 2.89 -23.31
N GLU A 160 3.99 1.59 -23.00
CA GLU A 160 5.07 0.64 -22.72
C GLU A 160 5.88 0.90 -21.44
N LEU A 161 5.70 2.05 -20.78
CA LEU A 161 6.36 2.40 -19.53
C LEU A 161 5.61 1.80 -18.34
N ARG A 162 6.30 1.00 -17.53
CA ARG A 162 5.74 0.46 -16.29
C ARG A 162 5.43 1.59 -15.30
N ILE A 163 4.16 1.72 -14.90
CA ILE A 163 3.75 2.70 -13.90
C ILE A 163 4.18 2.22 -12.51
N SER A 164 5.12 2.93 -11.90
CA SER A 164 5.65 2.59 -10.57
C SER A 164 6.07 3.82 -9.77
N SER A 165 6.14 3.69 -8.46
CA SER A 165 6.70 4.76 -7.59
C SER A 165 8.17 5.07 -7.93
N THR A 166 8.92 4.09 -8.44
CA THR A 166 10.32 4.29 -8.88
C THR A 166 10.36 5.19 -10.12
N ALA A 167 9.58 4.88 -11.16
CA ALA A 167 9.52 5.71 -12.37
C ALA A 167 9.10 7.16 -12.07
N ILE A 168 8.17 7.36 -11.12
CA ILE A 168 7.77 8.70 -10.70
C ILE A 168 8.93 9.44 -9.99
N ARG A 169 9.69 8.76 -9.12
CA ARG A 169 10.87 9.38 -8.47
C ARG A 169 11.94 9.75 -9.49
N GLU A 170 12.18 8.90 -10.47
CA GLU A 170 13.12 9.17 -11.56
C GLU A 170 12.66 10.38 -12.41
N ALA A 171 11.38 10.46 -12.76
CA ALA A 171 10.82 11.61 -13.46
C ALA A 171 11.01 12.91 -12.66
N LEU A 172 10.70 12.89 -11.35
CA LEU A 172 10.90 14.05 -10.47
C LEU A 172 12.37 14.43 -10.29
N ALA A 173 13.28 13.46 -10.23
CA ALA A 173 14.73 13.70 -10.12
C ALA A 173 15.33 14.32 -11.40
N ASN A 174 14.69 14.09 -12.54
CA ASN A 174 15.06 14.64 -13.84
C ASN A 174 14.24 15.90 -14.22
N ASP A 175 13.54 16.52 -13.27
CA ASP A 175 12.65 17.68 -13.47
C ASP A 175 11.54 17.45 -14.52
N ASP A 176 11.23 16.19 -14.85
CA ASP A 176 10.14 15.84 -15.78
C ASP A 176 8.80 15.76 -15.05
N LEU A 177 8.28 16.93 -14.68
CA LEU A 177 6.99 17.06 -13.99
C LEU A 177 5.82 16.58 -14.87
N LYS A 178 5.94 16.67 -16.20
CA LYS A 178 4.89 16.20 -17.13
C LYS A 178 4.78 14.69 -17.11
N LEU A 179 5.90 13.97 -17.13
CA LEU A 179 5.91 12.52 -16.99
C LEU A 179 5.41 12.10 -15.62
N ALA A 180 5.87 12.77 -14.55
CA ALA A 180 5.40 12.49 -13.20
C ALA A 180 3.86 12.64 -13.09
N GLU A 181 3.29 13.71 -13.65
CA GLU A 181 1.85 13.94 -13.73
C GLU A 181 1.13 12.83 -14.51
N LYS A 182 1.67 12.46 -15.68
CA LYS A 182 1.13 11.40 -16.52
C LYS A 182 1.07 10.05 -15.78
N LEU A 183 2.11 9.70 -15.02
CA LEU A 183 2.17 8.47 -14.23
C LEU A 183 1.27 8.51 -12.99
N LEU A 184 1.14 9.67 -12.36
CA LEU A 184 0.27 9.88 -11.19
C LEU A 184 -1.21 9.99 -11.57
N GLY A 185 -1.52 10.43 -12.80
CA GLY A 185 -2.87 10.81 -13.23
C GLY A 185 -3.33 12.15 -12.63
N ARG A 186 -2.40 12.96 -12.11
CA ARG A 186 -2.63 14.26 -11.50
C ARG A 186 -1.31 15.02 -11.32
N PRO A 187 -1.33 16.37 -11.18
CA PRO A 187 -0.13 17.13 -10.84
C PRO A 187 0.50 16.63 -9.52
N TYR A 188 1.84 16.60 -9.50
CA TYR A 188 2.56 16.29 -8.27
C TYR A 188 2.34 17.41 -7.23
N ARG A 189 2.04 17.03 -5.99
CA ARG A 189 1.75 17.98 -4.92
C ARG A 189 2.60 17.69 -3.69
N ILE A 190 3.06 18.76 -3.07
CA ILE A 190 3.64 18.76 -1.73
C ILE A 190 2.69 19.53 -0.81
N LEU A 191 2.15 18.87 0.20
CA LEU A 191 1.33 19.50 1.22
C LEU A 191 2.18 19.79 2.45
N GLY A 192 2.13 21.01 2.91
CA GLY A 192 2.89 21.49 4.06
C GLY A 192 2.20 22.64 4.78
N ARG A 193 2.74 23.01 5.93
CA ARG A 193 2.37 24.22 6.62
C ARG A 193 3.37 25.32 6.24
N VAL A 194 2.85 26.46 5.83
CA VAL A 194 3.70 27.66 5.65
C VAL A 194 4.14 28.14 7.04
N ILE A 195 5.42 28.29 7.21
CA ILE A 195 6.03 28.85 8.42
C ILE A 195 6.82 30.11 8.04
N HIS A 196 6.95 31.05 8.96
CA HIS A 196 7.81 32.21 8.77
C HIS A 196 9.27 31.74 8.64
N GLY A 197 9.96 32.20 7.62
CA GLY A 197 11.40 31.99 7.44
C GLY A 197 12.21 33.05 8.16
N ASN A 198 13.52 33.08 7.88
CA ASN A 198 14.47 34.05 8.47
C ASN A 198 14.34 35.47 7.90
N GLU A 199 13.30 35.76 7.11
CA GLU A 199 13.02 37.08 6.50
C GLU A 199 14.19 37.67 5.69
N LEU A 200 15.03 36.82 5.08
CA LEU A 200 16.24 37.19 4.34
C LEU A 200 15.96 37.97 3.03
N GLY A 201 14.73 38.09 2.62
CA GLY A 201 14.31 38.81 1.41
C GLY A 201 13.79 40.24 1.66
N ARG A 202 13.89 40.77 2.87
CA ARG A 202 13.62 42.17 3.14
C ARG A 202 14.87 42.99 2.82
N THR A 203 14.92 43.60 1.64
CA THR A 203 15.74 44.77 1.34
C THR A 203 14.90 46.01 1.50
#